data_7bfd11e242fb497e6946ddfceac8f27a
#
_entry.id   7bfd11e242fb497e6946ddfceac8f27a
#
_cell.length_a   1.000
_cell.length_b   1.000
_cell.length_c   1.000
_cell.angle_alpha   90.00
_cell.angle_beta   90.00
_cell.angle_gamma   90.00
#
_symmetry.space_group_name_H-M   'P 1'
#
loop_
_entity.id
_entity.type
_entity.pdbx_description
1 polymer ?
#
loop_
_entity_poly.entity_id
_entity_poly.type
_entity_poly.pdbx_seq_one_letter_code
_entity_poly.pdbx_strand_id
1 'polypeptide(L)'
;MEISATPKDYDMTTEYDYGGSTPCQKTEARAFGAQLLPPLYSLVFVVGLIGNILVVLVLMQYKRLRSMTSIYLLNLAISDLIFLFTLPFWIDYKLKDDWVFGDHMCKLLSGLYFIGLYSEIFFIILLTIDRYLAIVHAVFALRARTVTFGIITSIVIWVLAILASVPGFHFSKTQWEFTHYTCSLHFPHESLRKWKQFQALKLNILGLVLPLLVMIVCYTGIIKILLRRPNEKKSKAVRLIFLIMIIFFLFWTPYNLTVFVSAFQDSLFTHECEQSRQLDLAIQVTEVIAYTHCCVNPVIYVFVGERFRRYLRQFVP
;
A
#
# COMPACT_ATOMS: atom_id res chain seq x y z
N MET A 1 -24.27 -63.34 53.63
CA MET A 1 -25.03 -62.09 53.58
C MET A 1 -24.24 -61.12 52.74
N GLU A 2 -24.40 -61.25 51.46
CA GLU A 2 -23.72 -60.38 50.46
C GLU A 2 -24.62 -59.18 50.22
N ILE A 3 -24.05 -58.01 50.45
CA ILE A 3 -24.72 -56.70 50.09
C ILE A 3 -24.17 -56.28 48.75
N SER A 4 -24.97 -56.51 47.72
CA SER A 4 -24.76 -55.98 46.38
C SER A 4 -24.96 -54.46 46.37
N ALA A 5 -23.89 -53.69 46.07
CA ALA A 5 -23.97 -52.26 45.84
C ALA A 5 -23.99 -52.05 44.32
N THR A 6 -25.12 -51.53 43.82
CA THR A 6 -25.28 -51.08 42.45
C THR A 6 -24.51 -49.77 42.21
N PRO A 7 -23.79 -49.60 41.10
CA PRO A 7 -23.16 -48.33 40.76
C PRO A 7 -24.26 -47.32 40.34
N LYS A 8 -24.24 -46.16 40.96
CA LYS A 8 -24.99 -44.99 40.50
C LYS A 8 -24.40 -44.50 39.17
N ASP A 9 -25.21 -44.59 38.15
CA ASP A 9 -25.01 -43.91 36.84
C ASP A 9 -24.91 -42.40 37.10
N TYR A 10 -23.70 -41.86 36.93
CA TYR A 10 -23.52 -40.42 36.82
C TYR A 10 -23.70 -40.03 35.34
N ASP A 11 -24.93 -39.70 35.02
CA ASP A 11 -25.28 -38.96 33.79
C ASP A 11 -24.69 -37.56 33.92
N MET A 12 -23.45 -37.36 33.43
CA MET A 12 -22.75 -36.09 33.40
C MET A 12 -22.64 -35.58 31.94
N THR A 13 -23.79 -35.47 31.28
CA THR A 13 -23.95 -34.60 30.12
C THR A 13 -24.28 -33.19 30.58
N THR A 14 -23.34 -32.54 31.28
CA THR A 14 -23.36 -31.08 31.30
C THR A 14 -22.89 -30.65 29.92
N GLU A 15 -23.84 -30.44 29.05
CA GLU A 15 -23.71 -29.69 27.82
C GLU A 15 -23.23 -28.29 28.20
N TYR A 16 -21.92 -28.08 28.14
CA TYR A 16 -21.35 -26.74 28.28
C TYR A 16 -21.83 -25.94 27.08
N ASP A 17 -22.89 -25.19 27.27
CA ASP A 17 -23.32 -24.16 26.35
C ASP A 17 -22.20 -23.10 26.25
N TYR A 18 -21.33 -23.25 25.24
CA TYR A 18 -20.39 -22.22 24.81
C TYR A 18 -21.16 -21.12 24.08
N GLY A 19 -22.23 -20.63 24.69
CA GLY A 19 -23.04 -19.54 24.18
C GLY A 19 -22.17 -18.34 23.80
N GLY A 20 -21.90 -18.18 22.54
CA GLY A 20 -21.36 -16.97 21.95
C GLY A 20 -19.85 -16.89 21.73
N SER A 21 -19.04 -17.93 21.98
CA SER A 21 -17.57 -17.87 21.82
C SER A 21 -17.00 -18.78 20.72
N THR A 22 -17.82 -19.26 19.80
CA THR A 22 -17.27 -19.93 18.61
C THR A 22 -16.55 -18.89 17.74
N PRO A 23 -15.25 -19.14 17.38
CA PRO A 23 -14.55 -18.24 16.48
C PRO A 23 -15.32 -18.10 15.18
N CYS A 24 -15.49 -16.84 14.71
CA CYS A 24 -16.16 -16.57 13.45
C CYS A 24 -15.56 -17.40 12.31
N GLN A 25 -16.36 -18.26 11.69
CA GLN A 25 -15.92 -19.01 10.51
C GLN A 25 -15.81 -18.06 9.32
N LYS A 26 -14.56 -17.75 8.92
CA LYS A 26 -14.22 -16.86 7.79
C LYS A 26 -13.95 -17.64 6.50
N THR A 27 -14.46 -18.87 6.39
CA THR A 27 -14.22 -19.77 5.25
C THR A 27 -14.65 -19.17 3.92
N GLU A 28 -15.81 -18.50 3.85
CA GLU A 28 -16.29 -17.86 2.63
C GLU A 28 -15.41 -16.69 2.18
N ALA A 29 -14.96 -15.83 3.11
CA ALA A 29 -14.06 -14.74 2.79
C ALA A 29 -12.69 -15.24 2.32
N ARG A 30 -12.20 -16.37 2.89
CA ARG A 30 -10.97 -17.03 2.42
C ARG A 30 -11.16 -17.65 1.03
N ALA A 31 -12.25 -18.37 0.79
CA ALA A 31 -12.54 -18.97 -0.51
C ALA A 31 -12.69 -17.91 -1.62
N PHE A 32 -13.38 -16.81 -1.34
CA PHE A 32 -13.47 -15.67 -2.25
C PHE A 32 -12.10 -15.09 -2.56
N GLY A 33 -11.27 -14.85 -1.53
CA GLY A 33 -9.91 -14.36 -1.69
C GLY A 33 -9.03 -15.29 -2.52
N ALA A 34 -9.09 -16.60 -2.27
CA ALA A 34 -8.31 -17.61 -3.00
C ALA A 34 -8.66 -17.69 -4.48
N GLN A 35 -9.90 -17.39 -4.88
CA GLN A 35 -10.32 -17.39 -6.27
C GLN A 35 -10.07 -16.08 -6.99
N LEU A 36 -10.30 -14.94 -6.33
CA LEU A 36 -10.27 -13.61 -6.95
C LEU A 36 -8.88 -12.97 -6.91
N LEU A 37 -8.14 -13.10 -5.79
CA LEU A 37 -6.89 -12.36 -5.61
C LEU A 37 -5.76 -12.82 -6.53
N PRO A 38 -5.48 -14.13 -6.73
CA PRO A 38 -4.35 -14.57 -7.54
C PRO A 38 -4.38 -14.07 -8.99
N PRO A 39 -5.50 -14.18 -9.76
CA PRO A 39 -5.53 -13.66 -11.12
C PRO A 39 -5.39 -12.14 -11.18
N LEU A 40 -5.97 -11.41 -10.23
CA LEU A 40 -5.86 -9.95 -10.18
C LEU A 40 -4.44 -9.51 -9.81
N TYR A 41 -3.83 -10.12 -8.80
CA TYR A 41 -2.43 -9.83 -8.44
C TYR A 41 -1.46 -10.19 -9.58
N SER A 42 -1.72 -11.29 -10.32
CA SER A 42 -0.93 -11.66 -11.50
C SER A 42 -1.02 -10.61 -12.60
N LEU A 43 -2.22 -10.10 -12.86
CA LEU A 43 -2.43 -9.01 -13.84
C LEU A 43 -1.69 -7.74 -13.40
N VAL A 44 -1.84 -7.32 -12.13
CA VAL A 44 -1.15 -6.17 -11.56
C VAL A 44 0.37 -6.35 -11.65
N PHE A 45 0.88 -7.54 -11.32
CA PHE A 45 2.30 -7.86 -11.40
C PHE A 45 2.84 -7.70 -12.83
N VAL A 46 2.21 -8.34 -13.82
CA VAL A 46 2.70 -8.31 -15.21
C VAL A 46 2.62 -6.89 -15.78
N VAL A 47 1.47 -6.24 -15.67
CA VAL A 47 1.26 -4.89 -16.24
C VAL A 47 2.12 -3.86 -15.51
N GLY A 48 2.15 -3.91 -14.18
CA GLY A 48 2.97 -3.02 -13.36
C GLY A 48 4.45 -3.18 -13.60
N LEU A 49 4.95 -4.44 -13.69
CA LEU A 49 6.36 -4.73 -13.95
C LEU A 49 6.80 -4.18 -15.31
N ILE A 50 6.08 -4.50 -16.37
CA ILE A 50 6.38 -4.00 -17.72
C ILE A 50 6.36 -2.48 -17.75
N GLY A 51 5.30 -1.87 -17.21
CA GLY A 51 5.13 -0.41 -17.21
C GLY A 51 6.24 0.31 -16.46
N ASN A 52 6.56 -0.11 -15.24
CA ASN A 52 7.58 0.56 -14.42
C ASN A 52 9.01 0.29 -14.94
N ILE A 53 9.32 -0.89 -15.47
CA ILE A 53 10.61 -1.13 -16.17
C ILE A 53 10.75 -0.18 -17.36
N LEU A 54 9.72 0.00 -18.18
CA LEU A 54 9.75 0.95 -19.30
C LEU A 54 10.00 2.38 -18.82
N VAL A 55 9.38 2.80 -17.71
CA VAL A 55 9.63 4.12 -17.11
C VAL A 55 11.09 4.27 -16.70
N VAL A 56 11.66 3.28 -16.02
CA VAL A 56 13.08 3.27 -15.60
C VAL A 56 13.99 3.37 -16.81
N LEU A 57 13.80 2.54 -17.83
CA LEU A 57 14.62 2.54 -19.05
C LEU A 57 14.58 3.88 -19.78
N VAL A 58 13.39 4.45 -19.98
CA VAL A 58 13.22 5.76 -20.63
C VAL A 58 13.89 6.87 -19.83
N LEU A 59 13.75 6.88 -18.50
CA LEU A 59 14.36 7.91 -17.66
C LEU A 59 15.88 7.80 -17.60
N MET A 60 16.43 6.60 -17.57
CA MET A 60 17.90 6.38 -17.52
C MET A 60 18.57 6.68 -18.86
N GLN A 61 18.02 6.17 -19.97
CA GLN A 61 18.67 6.27 -21.27
C GLN A 61 18.53 7.66 -21.91
N TYR A 62 17.33 8.26 -21.87
CA TYR A 62 17.04 9.45 -22.67
C TYR A 62 17.02 10.76 -21.90
N LYS A 63 16.66 10.77 -20.61
CA LYS A 63 16.64 12.01 -19.83
C LYS A 63 17.94 12.33 -19.12
N ARG A 64 18.89 11.41 -19.04
CA ARG A 64 20.18 11.57 -18.31
C ARG A 64 19.99 12.18 -16.91
N LEU A 65 18.90 11.91 -16.20
CA LEU A 65 18.58 12.36 -14.83
C LEU A 65 18.99 13.82 -14.54
N ARG A 66 18.81 14.72 -15.53
CA ARG A 66 19.25 16.12 -15.43
C ARG A 66 18.30 17.04 -14.66
N SER A 67 17.21 16.52 -14.14
CA SER A 67 16.23 17.31 -13.37
C SER A 67 15.75 16.57 -12.13
N MET A 68 15.53 17.32 -11.07
CA MET A 68 14.94 16.82 -9.82
C MET A 68 13.70 15.96 -10.05
N THR A 69 12.75 16.47 -10.85
CA THR A 69 11.52 15.75 -11.17
C THR A 69 11.78 14.38 -11.82
N SER A 70 12.80 14.27 -12.70
CA SER A 70 13.13 12.97 -13.33
C SER A 70 13.70 11.99 -12.31
N ILE A 71 14.46 12.47 -11.32
CA ILE A 71 14.98 11.65 -10.21
C ILE A 71 13.82 11.12 -9.36
N TYR A 72 12.86 11.98 -9.01
CA TYR A 72 11.71 11.57 -8.20
C TYR A 72 10.78 10.60 -8.93
N LEU A 73 10.54 10.80 -10.24
CA LEU A 73 9.78 9.86 -11.06
C LEU A 73 10.49 8.50 -11.21
N LEU A 74 11.82 8.50 -11.28
CA LEU A 74 12.61 7.26 -11.27
C LEU A 74 12.45 6.51 -9.95
N ASN A 75 12.59 7.22 -8.83
CA ASN A 75 12.42 6.63 -7.50
C ASN A 75 11.00 6.13 -7.27
N LEU A 76 10.00 6.82 -7.78
CA LEU A 76 8.60 6.37 -7.74
C LEU A 76 8.43 5.03 -8.49
N ALA A 77 8.99 4.90 -9.70
CA ALA A 77 8.98 3.64 -10.43
C ALA A 77 9.75 2.53 -9.71
N ILE A 78 10.86 2.85 -9.02
CA ILE A 78 11.61 1.89 -8.19
C ILE A 78 10.77 1.46 -6.98
N SER A 79 10.04 2.37 -6.34
CA SER A 79 9.11 2.05 -5.24
C SER A 79 8.04 1.04 -5.68
N ASP A 80 7.42 1.30 -6.85
CA ASP A 80 6.45 0.38 -7.46
C ASP A 80 7.07 -0.99 -7.76
N LEU A 81 8.30 -1.04 -8.28
CA LEU A 81 9.01 -2.31 -8.57
C LEU A 81 9.35 -3.10 -7.30
N ILE A 82 9.74 -2.43 -6.20
CA ILE A 82 9.98 -3.08 -4.91
C ILE A 82 8.70 -3.73 -4.39
N PHE A 83 7.58 -3.01 -4.46
CA PHE A 83 6.27 -3.54 -4.10
C PHE A 83 5.88 -4.74 -4.99
N LEU A 84 5.95 -4.58 -6.32
CA LEU A 84 5.60 -5.61 -7.29
C LEU A 84 6.42 -6.88 -7.11
N PHE A 85 7.70 -6.78 -6.70
CA PHE A 85 8.55 -7.93 -6.42
C PHE A 85 7.96 -8.85 -5.34
N THR A 86 7.16 -8.34 -4.42
CA THR A 86 6.54 -9.14 -3.35
C THR A 86 5.33 -9.95 -3.85
N LEU A 87 4.64 -9.51 -4.91
CA LEU A 87 3.36 -10.09 -5.34
C LEU A 87 3.43 -11.58 -5.72
N PRO A 88 4.45 -12.11 -6.43
CA PRO A 88 4.51 -13.53 -6.78
C PRO A 88 4.44 -14.46 -5.56
N PHE A 89 5.02 -14.06 -4.44
CA PHE A 89 5.01 -14.83 -3.19
C PHE A 89 3.62 -14.78 -2.53
N TRP A 90 2.97 -13.61 -2.55
CA TRP A 90 1.60 -13.47 -2.05
C TRP A 90 0.58 -14.21 -2.94
N ILE A 91 0.81 -14.27 -4.26
CA ILE A 91 0.00 -15.08 -5.19
C ILE A 91 0.11 -16.57 -4.84
N ASP A 92 1.32 -17.08 -4.69
CA ASP A 92 1.55 -18.50 -4.33
C ASP A 92 0.92 -18.84 -2.97
N TYR A 93 1.10 -17.96 -1.96
CA TYR A 93 0.45 -18.11 -0.66
C TYR A 93 -1.07 -18.16 -0.75
N LYS A 94 -1.70 -17.30 -1.56
CA LYS A 94 -3.16 -17.29 -1.73
C LYS A 94 -3.68 -18.51 -2.50
N LEU A 95 -2.90 -19.04 -3.44
CA LEU A 95 -3.26 -20.26 -4.19
C LEU A 95 -3.16 -21.53 -3.35
N LYS A 96 -2.15 -21.63 -2.49
CA LYS A 96 -1.89 -22.81 -1.66
C LYS A 96 -2.59 -22.78 -0.31
N ASP A 97 -3.02 -21.61 0.13
CA ASP A 97 -3.48 -21.32 1.50
C ASP A 97 -2.46 -21.78 2.56
N ASP A 98 -1.16 -21.82 2.20
CA ASP A 98 -0.06 -22.25 3.05
C ASP A 98 1.20 -21.46 2.74
N TRP A 99 1.83 -20.87 3.79
CA TRP A 99 3.06 -20.10 3.66
C TRP A 99 4.29 -21.00 3.72
N VAL A 100 4.81 -21.36 2.55
CA VAL A 100 5.92 -22.32 2.42
C VAL A 100 7.32 -21.68 2.47
N PHE A 101 7.44 -20.34 2.52
CA PHE A 101 8.72 -19.64 2.36
C PHE A 101 9.48 -19.38 3.65
N GLY A 102 8.90 -19.74 4.82
CA GLY A 102 9.52 -19.59 6.14
C GLY A 102 9.49 -18.15 6.70
N ASP A 103 9.97 -18.00 7.96
CA ASP A 103 9.84 -16.76 8.73
C ASP A 103 10.69 -15.61 8.18
N HIS A 104 11.91 -15.89 7.69
CA HIS A 104 12.79 -14.85 7.13
C HIS A 104 12.19 -14.20 5.88
N MET A 105 11.59 -15.01 5.00
CA MET A 105 10.93 -14.49 3.80
C MET A 105 9.64 -13.75 4.15
N CYS A 106 8.88 -14.21 5.15
CA CYS A 106 7.71 -13.48 5.64
C CYS A 106 8.08 -12.06 6.09
N LYS A 107 9.11 -11.91 6.91
CA LYS A 107 9.62 -10.61 7.37
C LYS A 107 10.15 -9.75 6.23
N LEU A 108 10.98 -10.33 5.37
CA LEU A 108 11.58 -9.61 4.25
C LEU A 108 10.52 -9.07 3.29
N LEU A 109 9.59 -9.92 2.85
CA LEU A 109 8.56 -9.54 1.90
C LEU A 109 7.56 -8.55 2.49
N SER A 110 7.17 -8.70 3.74
CA SER A 110 6.37 -7.71 4.45
C SER A 110 7.11 -6.38 4.60
N GLY A 111 8.41 -6.41 4.91
CA GLY A 111 9.24 -5.22 4.97
C GLY A 111 9.31 -4.50 3.63
N LEU A 112 9.57 -5.22 2.53
CA LEU A 112 9.62 -4.67 1.18
C LEU A 112 8.27 -4.10 0.73
N TYR A 113 7.16 -4.78 1.08
CA TYR A 113 5.81 -4.27 0.86
C TYR A 113 5.62 -2.88 1.48
N PHE A 114 5.93 -2.72 2.77
CA PHE A 114 5.78 -1.44 3.45
C PHE A 114 6.79 -0.39 2.97
N ILE A 115 8.02 -0.78 2.62
CA ILE A 115 9.02 0.13 2.04
C ILE A 115 8.52 0.66 0.70
N GLY A 116 8.03 -0.21 -0.18
CA GLY A 116 7.44 0.18 -1.46
C GLY A 116 6.29 1.17 -1.26
N LEU A 117 5.34 0.82 -0.38
CA LEU A 117 4.18 1.65 -0.06
C LEU A 117 4.57 3.04 0.47
N TYR A 118 5.38 3.12 1.53
CA TYR A 118 5.71 4.43 2.13
C TYR A 118 6.62 5.26 1.23
N SER A 119 7.56 4.65 0.51
CA SER A 119 8.39 5.39 -0.44
C SER A 119 7.57 5.97 -1.59
N GLU A 120 6.62 5.23 -2.14
CA GLU A 120 5.68 5.71 -3.16
C GLU A 120 4.93 6.96 -2.67
N ILE A 121 4.30 6.88 -1.51
CA ILE A 121 3.58 8.00 -0.88
C ILE A 121 4.47 9.23 -0.73
N PHE A 122 5.66 9.06 -0.18
CA PHE A 122 6.56 10.17 0.10
C PHE A 122 7.14 10.79 -1.18
N PHE A 123 7.40 9.99 -2.25
CA PHE A 123 7.81 10.53 -3.54
C PHE A 123 6.69 11.28 -4.25
N ILE A 124 5.43 10.88 -4.11
CA ILE A 124 4.27 11.63 -4.60
C ILE A 124 4.17 12.99 -3.88
N ILE A 125 4.33 13.02 -2.56
CA ILE A 125 4.38 14.26 -1.77
C ILE A 125 5.53 15.16 -2.27
N LEU A 126 6.72 14.60 -2.44
CA LEU A 126 7.90 15.33 -2.86
C LEU A 126 7.75 15.91 -4.27
N LEU A 127 7.14 15.17 -5.19
CA LEU A 127 6.77 15.65 -6.53
C LEU A 127 5.79 16.83 -6.47
N THR A 128 4.83 16.79 -5.58
CA THR A 128 3.86 17.87 -5.37
C THR A 128 4.55 19.13 -4.85
N ILE A 129 5.43 19.00 -3.86
CA ILE A 129 6.24 20.10 -3.32
C ILE A 129 7.17 20.65 -4.41
N ASP A 130 7.82 19.80 -5.20
CA ASP A 130 8.67 20.23 -6.32
C ASP A 130 7.90 21.11 -7.33
N ARG A 131 6.66 20.73 -7.64
CA ARG A 131 5.79 21.57 -8.52
C ARG A 131 5.40 22.88 -7.88
N TYR A 132 5.02 22.85 -6.62
CA TYR A 132 4.69 24.06 -5.86
C TYR A 132 5.86 25.07 -5.85
N LEU A 133 7.05 24.60 -5.48
CA LEU A 133 8.25 25.46 -5.46
C LEU A 133 8.58 26.03 -6.86
N ALA A 134 8.49 25.19 -7.90
CA ALA A 134 8.78 25.61 -9.27
C ALA A 134 7.84 26.70 -9.81
N ILE A 135 6.63 26.82 -9.27
CA ILE A 135 5.59 27.71 -9.78
C ILE A 135 5.41 28.91 -8.86
N VAL A 136 5.23 28.67 -7.58
CA VAL A 136 4.94 29.71 -6.58
C VAL A 136 6.21 30.45 -6.15
N HIS A 137 7.30 29.71 -5.95
CA HIS A 137 8.60 30.26 -5.51
C HIS A 137 9.67 30.11 -6.61
N ALA A 138 9.37 30.53 -7.83
CA ALA A 138 10.20 30.29 -9.00
C ALA A 138 11.66 30.80 -8.85
N VAL A 139 11.88 31.93 -8.21
CA VAL A 139 13.25 32.50 -7.97
C VAL A 139 14.05 31.61 -7.04
N PHE A 140 13.45 31.16 -5.93
CA PHE A 140 14.07 30.21 -5.01
C PHE A 140 14.34 28.86 -5.71
N ALA A 141 13.37 28.38 -6.46
CA ALA A 141 13.46 27.12 -7.19
C ALA A 141 14.61 27.07 -8.20
N LEU A 142 14.96 28.20 -8.83
CA LEU A 142 16.10 28.26 -9.76
C LEU A 142 17.42 27.92 -9.10
N ARG A 143 17.58 28.29 -7.82
CA ARG A 143 18.80 27.99 -7.03
C ARG A 143 18.75 26.61 -6.37
N ALA A 144 17.60 26.20 -5.84
CA ALA A 144 17.44 25.00 -5.03
C ALA A 144 17.27 23.72 -5.87
N ARG A 145 16.69 23.80 -7.09
CA ARG A 145 16.36 22.63 -7.92
C ARG A 145 17.56 22.06 -8.67
N THR A 146 18.57 21.62 -7.93
CA THR A 146 19.76 20.96 -8.46
C THR A 146 19.60 19.43 -8.46
N VAL A 147 20.38 18.74 -9.28
CA VAL A 147 20.44 17.26 -9.29
C VAL A 147 20.90 16.75 -7.93
N THR A 148 21.92 17.38 -7.34
CA THR A 148 22.44 17.02 -6.01
C THR A 148 21.36 17.10 -4.93
N PHE A 149 20.58 18.20 -4.91
CA PHE A 149 19.47 18.32 -3.97
C PHE A 149 18.40 17.25 -4.19
N GLY A 150 18.12 16.91 -5.45
CA GLY A 150 17.20 15.82 -5.81
C GLY A 150 17.67 14.46 -5.28
N ILE A 151 18.96 14.17 -5.34
CA ILE A 151 19.55 12.93 -4.80
C ILE A 151 19.48 12.91 -3.27
N ILE A 152 19.91 14.00 -2.62
CA ILE A 152 19.90 14.09 -1.14
C ILE A 152 18.48 13.91 -0.60
N THR A 153 17.49 14.60 -1.16
CA THR A 153 16.10 14.46 -0.73
C THR A 153 15.56 13.07 -1.00
N SER A 154 15.96 12.40 -2.10
CA SER A 154 15.58 11.00 -2.36
C SER A 154 16.16 10.06 -1.30
N ILE A 155 17.41 10.24 -0.88
CA ILE A 155 18.01 9.43 0.20
C ILE A 155 17.23 9.63 1.50
N VAL A 156 16.88 10.87 1.85
CA VAL A 156 16.06 11.17 3.03
C VAL A 156 14.71 10.46 2.96
N ILE A 157 14.04 10.49 1.81
CA ILE A 157 12.77 9.78 1.60
C ILE A 157 12.90 8.28 1.81
N TRP A 158 13.94 7.65 1.25
CA TRP A 158 14.18 6.22 1.46
C TRP A 158 14.41 5.88 2.94
N VAL A 159 15.18 6.69 3.67
CA VAL A 159 15.39 6.51 5.12
C VAL A 159 14.06 6.63 5.87
N LEU A 160 13.24 7.64 5.57
CA LEU A 160 11.93 7.81 6.21
C LEU A 160 10.98 6.64 5.89
N ALA A 161 10.98 6.13 4.65
CA ALA A 161 10.18 4.99 4.25
C ALA A 161 10.60 3.70 4.98
N ILE A 162 11.91 3.46 5.13
CA ILE A 162 12.45 2.34 5.89
C ILE A 162 12.04 2.44 7.36
N LEU A 163 12.21 3.61 7.99
CA LEU A 163 11.80 3.83 9.39
C LEU A 163 10.30 3.60 9.60
N ALA A 164 9.46 4.10 8.69
CA ALA A 164 8.02 3.85 8.74
C ALA A 164 7.65 2.36 8.58
N SER A 165 8.51 1.58 7.92
CA SER A 165 8.30 0.15 7.65
C SER A 165 8.77 -0.77 8.77
N VAL A 166 9.61 -0.28 9.69
CA VAL A 166 10.19 -1.07 10.80
C VAL A 166 9.15 -1.87 11.59
N PRO A 167 8.01 -1.31 12.02
CA PRO A 167 7.02 -2.10 12.75
C PRO A 167 6.42 -3.23 11.91
N GLY A 168 6.19 -3.00 10.61
CA GLY A 168 5.71 -4.03 9.68
C GLY A 168 6.70 -5.19 9.56
N PHE A 169 7.98 -4.90 9.37
CA PHE A 169 9.05 -5.89 9.34
C PHE A 169 9.19 -6.65 10.68
N HIS A 170 9.17 -5.93 11.80
CA HIS A 170 9.42 -6.49 13.13
C HIS A 170 8.31 -7.46 13.57
N PHE A 171 7.05 -7.10 13.34
CA PHE A 171 5.90 -7.87 13.77
C PHE A 171 5.41 -8.91 12.77
N SER A 172 5.92 -8.92 11.54
CA SER A 172 5.61 -9.98 10.58
C SER A 172 6.35 -11.26 10.95
N LYS A 173 5.61 -12.34 11.05
CA LYS A 173 6.16 -13.67 11.31
C LYS A 173 5.24 -14.77 10.78
N THR A 174 5.85 -15.93 10.58
CA THR A 174 5.13 -17.15 10.25
C THR A 174 4.58 -17.79 11.51
N GLN A 175 3.31 -18.18 11.48
CA GLN A 175 2.65 -18.90 12.56
C GLN A 175 1.87 -20.08 12.01
N TRP A 176 1.90 -21.22 12.76
CA TRP A 176 1.06 -22.36 12.45
C TRP A 176 -0.35 -22.10 12.96
N GLU A 177 -1.33 -22.10 12.05
CA GLU A 177 -2.74 -21.91 12.36
C GLU A 177 -3.53 -23.12 11.85
N PHE A 178 -4.16 -23.86 12.75
CA PHE A 178 -4.98 -25.04 12.46
C PHE A 178 -4.23 -26.12 11.64
N THR A 179 -4.12 -25.97 10.33
CA THR A 179 -3.59 -26.98 9.40
C THR A 179 -2.52 -26.44 8.45
N HIS A 180 -2.19 -25.15 8.50
CA HIS A 180 -1.29 -24.48 7.56
C HIS A 180 -0.47 -23.37 8.23
N TYR A 181 0.61 -22.96 7.59
CA TYR A 181 1.37 -21.77 7.98
C TYR A 181 0.75 -20.49 7.41
N THR A 182 0.69 -19.47 8.25
CA THR A 182 0.29 -18.11 7.84
C THR A 182 1.46 -17.16 7.98
N CYS A 183 1.55 -16.16 7.10
CA CYS A 183 2.46 -15.02 7.23
C CYS A 183 1.64 -13.76 7.45
N SER A 184 1.70 -13.20 8.65
CA SER A 184 0.92 -12.01 9.03
C SER A 184 1.55 -11.22 10.17
N LEU A 185 0.96 -10.06 10.49
CA LEU A 185 1.38 -9.22 11.61
C LEU A 185 0.90 -9.83 12.93
N HIS A 186 1.84 -10.23 13.78
CA HIS A 186 1.57 -10.78 15.11
C HIS A 186 2.08 -9.84 16.20
N PHE A 187 1.15 -9.25 16.92
CA PHE A 187 1.46 -8.36 18.03
C PHE A 187 1.42 -9.09 19.36
N PRO A 188 2.16 -8.62 20.40
CA PRO A 188 2.08 -9.18 21.75
C PRO A 188 0.63 -9.13 22.29
N HIS A 189 0.17 -10.22 22.90
CA HIS A 189 -1.22 -10.35 23.38
C HIS A 189 -1.66 -9.22 24.31
N GLU A 190 -0.79 -8.79 25.22
CA GLU A 190 -1.08 -7.71 26.18
C GLU A 190 -1.32 -6.35 25.53
N SER A 191 -0.78 -6.13 24.32
CA SER A 191 -0.84 -4.84 23.60
C SER A 191 -1.39 -4.97 22.17
N LEU A 192 -1.97 -6.12 21.83
CA LEU A 192 -2.51 -6.44 20.49
C LEU A 192 -3.37 -5.31 19.91
N ARG A 193 -4.38 -4.87 20.67
CA ARG A 193 -5.29 -3.81 20.25
C ARG A 193 -4.56 -2.49 19.99
N LYS A 194 -3.64 -2.10 20.89
CA LYS A 194 -2.88 -0.84 20.75
C LYS A 194 -2.00 -0.84 19.52
N TRP A 195 -1.31 -1.94 19.25
CA TRP A 195 -0.45 -2.07 18.06
C TRP A 195 -1.25 -2.13 16.76
N LYS A 196 -2.39 -2.85 16.74
CA LYS A 196 -3.30 -2.86 15.60
C LYS A 196 -3.81 -1.46 15.27
N GLN A 197 -4.26 -0.72 16.29
CA GLN A 197 -4.72 0.66 16.15
C GLN A 197 -3.58 1.60 15.72
N PHE A 198 -2.39 1.47 16.30
CA PHE A 198 -1.22 2.24 15.92
C PHE A 198 -0.84 2.04 14.44
N GLN A 199 -0.81 0.81 13.96
CA GLN A 199 -0.51 0.53 12.56
C GLN A 199 -1.56 1.11 11.61
N ALA A 200 -2.84 0.98 11.93
CA ALA A 200 -3.92 1.58 11.17
C ALA A 200 -3.87 3.11 11.16
N LEU A 201 -3.64 3.73 12.33
CA LEU A 201 -3.48 5.19 12.43
C LEU A 201 -2.26 5.66 11.65
N LYS A 202 -1.11 4.98 11.77
CA LYS A 202 0.10 5.30 11.01
C LYS A 202 -0.17 5.26 9.51
N LEU A 203 -0.81 4.19 9.03
CA LEU A 203 -1.16 4.05 7.62
C LEU A 203 -2.09 5.19 7.16
N ASN A 204 -3.13 5.50 7.93
CA ASN A 204 -4.07 6.58 7.60
C ASN A 204 -3.43 7.97 7.66
N ILE A 205 -2.60 8.25 8.67
CA ILE A 205 -1.95 9.56 8.82
C ILE A 205 -0.93 9.76 7.69
N LEU A 206 -0.02 8.80 7.49
CA LEU A 206 1.04 8.93 6.49
C LEU A 206 0.55 8.69 5.07
N GLY A 207 -0.43 7.79 4.88
CA GLY A 207 -0.93 7.38 3.57
C GLY A 207 -2.10 8.19 3.04
N LEU A 208 -2.85 8.90 3.91
CA LEU A 208 -4.04 9.64 3.50
C LEU A 208 -4.02 11.09 3.97
N VAL A 209 -3.93 11.33 5.28
CA VAL A 209 -4.10 12.68 5.85
C VAL A 209 -2.96 13.61 5.46
N LEU A 210 -1.72 13.18 5.63
CA LEU A 210 -0.54 13.99 5.30
C LEU A 210 -0.46 14.32 3.79
N PRO A 211 -0.58 13.36 2.85
CA PRO A 211 -0.61 13.67 1.43
C PRO A 211 -1.74 14.63 1.06
N LEU A 212 -2.93 14.45 1.63
CA LEU A 212 -4.09 15.31 1.37
C LEU A 212 -3.84 16.75 1.81
N LEU A 213 -3.29 16.96 3.01
CA LEU A 213 -2.94 18.29 3.51
C LEU A 213 -1.90 18.99 2.61
N VAL A 214 -0.84 18.26 2.25
CA VAL A 214 0.19 18.80 1.33
C VAL A 214 -0.43 19.16 -0.02
N MET A 215 -1.31 18.31 -0.55
CA MET A 215 -2.02 18.57 -1.81
C MET A 215 -2.84 19.86 -1.71
N ILE A 216 -3.69 20.01 -0.69
CA ILE A 216 -4.55 21.18 -0.52
C ILE A 216 -3.71 22.47 -0.48
N VAL A 217 -2.65 22.48 0.34
CA VAL A 217 -1.78 23.67 0.48
C VAL A 217 -1.07 24.00 -0.83
N CYS A 218 -0.42 23.03 -1.45
CA CYS A 218 0.37 23.23 -2.66
C CYS A 218 -0.50 23.64 -3.85
N TYR A 219 -1.61 22.93 -4.11
CA TYR A 219 -2.46 23.22 -5.26
C TYR A 219 -3.25 24.51 -5.11
N THR A 220 -3.67 24.88 -3.90
CA THR A 220 -4.28 26.20 -3.66
C THR A 220 -3.32 27.33 -4.05
N GLY A 221 -2.04 27.21 -3.66
CA GLY A 221 -1.00 28.17 -4.06
C GLY A 221 -0.73 28.21 -5.56
N ILE A 222 -0.62 27.03 -6.18
CA ILE A 222 -0.38 26.87 -7.63
C ILE A 222 -1.52 27.49 -8.45
N ILE A 223 -2.78 27.17 -8.10
CA ILE A 223 -3.96 27.66 -8.82
C ILE A 223 -4.03 29.19 -8.74
N LYS A 224 -3.81 29.79 -7.56
CA LYS A 224 -3.77 31.24 -7.40
C LYS A 224 -2.77 31.93 -8.36
N ILE A 225 -1.59 31.34 -8.55
CA ILE A 225 -0.55 31.88 -9.45
C ILE A 225 -0.92 31.69 -10.92
N LEU A 226 -1.44 30.50 -11.30
CA LEU A 226 -1.82 30.20 -12.69
C LEU A 226 -3.00 31.04 -13.16
N LEU A 227 -3.96 31.35 -12.28
CA LEU A 227 -5.08 32.25 -12.59
C LEU A 227 -4.60 33.70 -12.82
N ARG A 228 -3.55 34.12 -12.09
CA ARG A 228 -2.99 35.48 -12.25
C ARG A 228 -2.05 35.61 -13.48
N ARG A 229 -1.33 34.53 -13.81
CA ARG A 229 -0.33 34.50 -14.89
C ARG A 229 -0.42 33.17 -15.63
N PRO A 230 -1.36 33.04 -16.59
CA PRO A 230 -1.53 31.82 -17.35
C PRO A 230 -0.25 31.42 -18.10
N ASN A 231 0.14 30.15 -17.98
CA ASN A 231 1.29 29.58 -18.69
C ASN A 231 1.01 28.11 -19.02
N GLU A 232 0.78 27.83 -20.30
CA GLU A 232 0.39 26.50 -20.77
C GLU A 232 1.38 25.39 -20.40
N LYS A 233 2.70 25.66 -20.54
CA LYS A 233 3.74 24.67 -20.22
C LYS A 233 3.74 24.31 -18.74
N LYS A 234 3.58 25.31 -17.86
CA LYS A 234 3.47 25.11 -16.41
C LYS A 234 2.17 24.38 -16.07
N SER A 235 1.06 24.77 -16.68
CA SER A 235 -0.24 24.14 -16.49
C SER A 235 -0.24 22.65 -16.86
N LYS A 236 0.36 22.27 -17.99
CA LYS A 236 0.49 20.86 -18.38
C LYS A 236 1.30 20.03 -17.36
N ALA A 237 2.41 20.57 -16.83
CA ALA A 237 3.21 19.88 -15.83
C ALA A 237 2.46 19.73 -14.49
N VAL A 238 1.70 20.72 -14.07
CA VAL A 238 0.84 20.67 -12.88
C VAL A 238 -0.25 19.63 -13.05
N ARG A 239 -0.92 19.63 -14.21
CA ARG A 239 -1.99 18.68 -14.51
C ARG A 239 -1.52 17.23 -14.40
N LEU A 240 -0.28 16.92 -14.84
CA LEU A 240 0.29 15.57 -14.70
C LEU A 240 0.38 15.15 -13.24
N ILE A 241 1.03 15.98 -12.40
CA ILE A 241 1.22 15.63 -10.98
C ILE A 241 -0.12 15.62 -10.23
N PHE A 242 -1.02 16.57 -10.55
CA PHE A 242 -2.36 16.57 -9.98
C PHE A 242 -3.14 15.28 -10.30
N LEU A 243 -3.05 14.80 -11.55
CA LEU A 243 -3.69 13.55 -11.95
C LEU A 243 -3.12 12.34 -11.18
N ILE A 244 -1.79 12.27 -11.01
CA ILE A 244 -1.14 11.22 -10.21
C ILE A 244 -1.70 11.22 -8.77
N MET A 245 -1.81 12.41 -8.15
CA MET A 245 -2.33 12.56 -6.80
C MET A 245 -3.81 12.15 -6.69
N ILE A 246 -4.66 12.60 -7.62
CA ILE A 246 -6.10 12.24 -7.61
C ILE A 246 -6.26 10.73 -7.73
N ILE A 247 -5.52 10.10 -8.64
CA ILE A 247 -5.56 8.65 -8.83
C ILE A 247 -5.07 7.94 -7.59
N PHE A 248 -3.97 8.41 -6.98
CA PHE A 248 -3.49 7.88 -5.70
C PHE A 248 -4.63 7.86 -4.66
N PHE A 249 -5.33 8.98 -4.44
CA PHE A 249 -6.43 9.04 -3.47
C PHE A 249 -7.60 8.13 -3.83
N LEU A 250 -7.97 8.05 -5.12
CA LEU A 250 -9.07 7.17 -5.55
C LEU A 250 -8.79 5.69 -5.24
N PHE A 251 -7.55 5.26 -5.40
CA PHE A 251 -7.17 3.86 -5.19
C PHE A 251 -6.86 3.54 -3.73
N TRP A 252 -6.21 4.45 -2.99
CA TRP A 252 -5.75 4.18 -1.63
C TRP A 252 -6.76 4.53 -0.53
N THR A 253 -7.68 5.48 -0.76
CA THR A 253 -8.65 5.89 0.26
C THR A 253 -9.56 4.74 0.70
N PRO A 254 -10.16 3.92 -0.19
CA PRO A 254 -11.00 2.81 0.24
C PRO A 254 -10.28 1.83 1.17
N TYR A 255 -9.04 1.45 0.82
CA TYR A 255 -8.22 0.55 1.62
C TYR A 255 -7.85 1.14 2.99
N ASN A 256 -7.43 2.42 3.03
CA ASN A 256 -7.14 3.10 4.29
C ASN A 256 -8.36 3.12 5.22
N LEU A 257 -9.55 3.41 4.70
CA LEU A 257 -10.79 3.44 5.48
C LEU A 257 -11.17 2.06 6.01
N THR A 258 -11.10 1.01 5.19
CA THR A 258 -11.41 -0.36 5.63
C THR A 258 -10.45 -0.86 6.70
N VAL A 259 -9.13 -0.58 6.56
CA VAL A 259 -8.13 -0.91 7.58
C VAL A 259 -8.38 -0.13 8.87
N PHE A 260 -8.75 1.15 8.78
CA PHE A 260 -9.11 1.95 9.95
C PHE A 260 -10.31 1.37 10.69
N VAL A 261 -11.41 1.11 9.99
CA VAL A 261 -12.61 0.51 10.56
C VAL A 261 -12.30 -0.83 11.21
N SER A 262 -11.50 -1.69 10.56
CA SER A 262 -11.07 -2.98 11.12
C SER A 262 -10.27 -2.86 12.42
N ALA A 263 -9.43 -1.83 12.55
CA ALA A 263 -8.62 -1.63 13.75
C ALA A 263 -9.43 -1.09 14.94
N PHE A 264 -10.56 -0.41 14.66
CA PHE A 264 -11.43 0.20 15.66
C PHE A 264 -12.79 -0.50 15.74
N GLN A 265 -12.97 -1.65 15.12
CA GLN A 265 -14.22 -2.40 15.06
C GLN A 265 -14.83 -2.60 16.45
N ASP A 266 -14.04 -3.03 17.44
CA ASP A 266 -14.50 -3.26 18.82
C ASP A 266 -15.06 -2.00 19.51
N SER A 267 -14.72 -0.81 19.00
CA SER A 267 -15.18 0.47 19.56
C SER A 267 -16.33 1.08 18.78
N LEU A 268 -16.52 0.66 17.51
CA LEU A 268 -17.48 1.24 16.59
C LEU A 268 -18.76 0.42 16.46
N PHE A 269 -18.66 -0.92 16.63
CA PHE A 269 -19.76 -1.84 16.36
C PHE A 269 -19.90 -2.89 17.46
N THR A 270 -21.10 -3.47 17.58
CA THR A 270 -21.34 -4.72 18.34
C THR A 270 -20.63 -5.87 17.63
N HIS A 271 -20.08 -6.83 18.42
CA HIS A 271 -19.32 -7.98 17.92
C HIS A 271 -20.22 -8.99 17.15
N GLU A 272 -20.70 -8.62 15.98
CA GLU A 272 -21.42 -9.54 15.10
C GLU A 272 -20.46 -10.19 14.11
N CYS A 273 -20.51 -11.51 14.02
CA CYS A 273 -19.66 -12.31 13.14
C CYS A 273 -19.81 -11.90 11.67
N GLU A 274 -21.03 -11.61 11.24
CA GLU A 274 -21.35 -11.19 9.88
C GLU A 274 -20.64 -9.87 9.50
N GLN A 275 -20.63 -8.89 10.39
CA GLN A 275 -19.95 -7.61 10.15
C GLN A 275 -18.43 -7.77 10.02
N SER A 276 -17.83 -8.65 10.86
CA SER A 276 -16.39 -8.98 10.75
C SER A 276 -16.06 -9.66 9.42
N ARG A 277 -16.92 -10.55 8.92
CA ARG A 277 -16.77 -11.22 7.64
C ARG A 277 -16.86 -10.25 6.46
N GLN A 278 -17.86 -9.36 6.47
CA GLN A 278 -18.03 -8.33 5.43
C GLN A 278 -16.84 -7.36 5.40
N LEU A 279 -16.29 -7.02 6.56
CA LEU A 279 -15.14 -6.15 6.66
C LEU A 279 -13.86 -6.81 6.11
N ASP A 280 -13.65 -8.10 6.36
CA ASP A 280 -12.53 -8.85 5.78
C ASP A 280 -12.63 -8.92 4.24
N LEU A 281 -13.84 -9.12 3.69
CA LEU A 281 -14.07 -9.05 2.24
C LEU A 281 -13.80 -7.64 1.68
N ALA A 282 -14.27 -6.61 2.37
CA ALA A 282 -14.04 -5.22 1.98
C ALA A 282 -12.54 -4.88 1.97
N ILE A 283 -11.76 -5.35 2.96
CA ILE A 283 -10.30 -5.18 2.99
C ILE A 283 -9.68 -5.84 1.77
N GLN A 284 -10.02 -7.09 1.45
CA GLN A 284 -9.46 -7.81 0.31
C GLN A 284 -9.76 -7.11 -1.03
N VAL A 285 -10.99 -6.68 -1.24
CA VAL A 285 -11.39 -5.98 -2.48
C VAL A 285 -10.67 -4.63 -2.59
N THR A 286 -10.65 -3.85 -1.52
CA THR A 286 -10.02 -2.51 -1.52
C THR A 286 -8.49 -2.61 -1.60
N GLU A 287 -7.90 -3.68 -1.09
CA GLU A 287 -6.46 -3.98 -1.24
C GLU A 287 -6.09 -4.18 -2.72
N VAL A 288 -6.87 -4.97 -3.46
CA VAL A 288 -6.66 -5.15 -4.91
C VAL A 288 -6.78 -3.82 -5.66
N ILE A 289 -7.80 -3.02 -5.33
CA ILE A 289 -7.96 -1.69 -5.90
C ILE A 289 -6.70 -0.85 -5.63
N ALA A 290 -6.23 -0.81 -4.38
CA ALA A 290 -5.01 -0.08 -4.03
C ALA A 290 -3.78 -0.57 -4.83
N TYR A 291 -3.62 -1.88 -5.01
CA TYR A 291 -2.48 -2.46 -5.73
C TYR A 291 -2.48 -2.14 -7.23
N THR A 292 -3.64 -1.94 -7.85
CA THR A 292 -3.70 -1.54 -9.27
C THR A 292 -3.11 -0.15 -9.53
N HIS A 293 -2.90 0.67 -8.48
CA HIS A 293 -2.28 1.98 -8.57
C HIS A 293 -0.90 1.95 -9.25
N CYS A 294 -0.03 0.97 -8.92
CA CYS A 294 1.31 0.85 -9.54
C CYS A 294 1.27 0.59 -11.06
N CYS A 295 0.15 0.10 -11.61
CA CYS A 295 -0.04 -0.04 -13.05
C CYS A 295 -0.41 1.27 -13.72
N VAL A 296 -1.03 2.19 -12.97
CA VAL A 296 -1.61 3.42 -13.52
C VAL A 296 -0.55 4.50 -13.72
N ASN A 297 0.47 4.58 -12.85
CA ASN A 297 1.56 5.55 -12.94
C ASN A 297 2.24 5.54 -14.33
N PRO A 298 2.70 4.41 -14.91
CA PRO A 298 3.26 4.35 -16.26
C PRO A 298 2.28 4.81 -17.34
N VAL A 299 1.01 4.44 -17.20
CA VAL A 299 -0.06 4.82 -18.14
C VAL A 299 -0.24 6.34 -18.19
N ILE A 300 -0.27 7.00 -17.03
CA ILE A 300 -0.37 8.46 -16.95
C ILE A 300 0.82 9.12 -17.68
N TYR A 301 2.04 8.59 -17.53
CA TYR A 301 3.23 9.14 -18.20
C TYR A 301 3.12 9.02 -19.72
N VAL A 302 2.55 7.94 -20.23
CA VAL A 302 2.31 7.75 -21.67
C VAL A 302 1.25 8.72 -22.19
N PHE A 303 0.13 8.90 -21.50
CA PHE A 303 -0.96 9.75 -21.98
C PHE A 303 -0.71 11.25 -21.83
N VAL A 304 -0.13 11.67 -20.71
CA VAL A 304 0.04 13.10 -20.36
C VAL A 304 1.45 13.59 -20.69
N GLY A 305 2.45 12.71 -20.69
CA GLY A 305 3.86 13.05 -20.90
C GLY A 305 4.26 13.12 -22.37
N GLU A 306 4.06 14.26 -23.08
CA GLU A 306 4.45 14.42 -24.51
C GLU A 306 5.90 13.96 -24.81
N ARG A 307 6.81 14.24 -23.87
CA ARG A 307 8.22 13.82 -24.00
C ARG A 307 8.39 12.31 -23.83
N PHE A 308 7.66 11.70 -22.92
CA PHE A 308 7.68 10.26 -22.70
C PHE A 308 7.18 9.51 -23.93
N ARG A 309 6.08 9.97 -24.54
CA ARG A 309 5.54 9.39 -25.79
C ARG A 309 6.54 9.47 -26.96
N ARG A 310 7.30 10.58 -27.05
CA ARG A 310 8.30 10.72 -28.10
C ARG A 310 9.41 9.68 -27.96
N TYR A 311 9.85 9.40 -26.74
CA TYR A 311 10.86 8.39 -26.47
C TYR A 311 10.32 6.96 -26.63
N LEU A 312 9.08 6.71 -26.19
CA LEU A 312 8.45 5.40 -26.37
C LEU A 312 8.34 5.00 -27.85
N ARG A 313 8.02 5.95 -28.75
CA ARG A 313 7.99 5.72 -30.21
C ARG A 313 9.35 5.39 -30.83
N GLN A 314 10.44 5.66 -30.13
CA GLN A 314 11.80 5.26 -30.58
C GLN A 314 12.16 3.83 -30.13
N PHE A 315 11.45 3.28 -29.14
CA PHE A 315 11.60 1.90 -28.68
C PHE A 315 10.71 0.91 -29.42
N VAL A 316 9.54 1.37 -29.86
CA VAL A 316 8.57 0.56 -30.61
C VAL A 316 8.55 1.11 -32.03
N PRO A 317 9.34 0.50 -32.95
CA PRO A 317 9.36 0.93 -34.35
C PRO A 317 8.03 0.72 -35.05
#